data_82d4dc9a975aee5e1a67010c8efca48f
#
_entry.id   82d4dc9a975aee5e1a67010c8efca48f
#
_cell.length_a   1.000
_cell.length_b   1.000
_cell.length_c   1.000
_cell.angle_alpha   90.00
_cell.angle_beta   90.00
_cell.angle_gamma   90.00
#
_symmetry.space_group_name_H-M   'P 1'
#
loop_
_entity.id
_entity.type
_entity.pdbx_description
1 polymer ?
#
loop_
_entity_poly.entity_id
_entity_poly.type
_entity_poly.pdbx_seq_one_letter_code
_entity_poly.pdbx_strand_id
1 'polypeptide(L)'
;LPEQTMVSVDQSLWIALCEEIRTRVSGPTYEATWKAARLLVRSGDHFTIRLPSTFAASIARTQIVPVATQCLRKLGFANAEIEIDVSVEQSS
;
A
#
# COMPACT_ATOMS: atom_id res chain seq x y z
N LEU A 1 10.94 4.60 22.63
CA LEU A 1 9.51 4.59 22.90
C LEU A 1 8.83 3.52 22.09
N PRO A 2 7.92 2.77 22.71
CA PRO A 2 7.29 1.64 22.02
C PRO A 2 6.56 2.07 20.73
N GLU A 3 5.90 3.20 20.77
CA GLU A 3 5.18 3.67 19.60
C GLU A 3 6.11 3.90 18.42
N GLN A 4 7.24 4.51 18.68
CA GLN A 4 8.20 4.77 17.62
C GLN A 4 8.75 3.48 17.06
N THR A 5 8.98 2.51 17.91
CA THR A 5 9.48 1.22 17.47
C THR A 5 8.49 0.57 16.52
N MET A 6 7.21 0.58 16.87
CA MET A 6 6.18 -0.01 16.03
C MET A 6 6.08 0.73 14.70
N VAL A 7 6.11 2.05 14.75
CA VAL A 7 6.05 2.84 13.53
C VAL A 7 7.22 2.50 12.63
N SER A 8 8.41 2.34 13.21
CA SER A 8 9.58 2.01 12.40
C SER A 8 9.43 0.65 11.72
N VAL A 9 8.89 -0.34 12.42
CA VAL A 9 8.68 -1.66 11.84
C VAL A 9 7.70 -1.58 10.67
N ASP A 10 6.57 -0.90 10.87
CA ASP A 10 5.59 -0.77 9.81
C ASP A 10 6.15 0.03 8.64
N GLN A 11 6.97 1.02 8.92
CA GLN A 11 7.57 1.81 7.88
C GLN A 11 8.56 0.99 7.06
N SER A 12 9.34 0.16 7.71
CA SER A 12 10.27 -0.71 7.00
C SER A 12 9.52 -1.70 6.13
N LEU A 13 8.44 -2.25 6.65
CA LEU A 13 7.61 -3.16 5.87
C LEU A 13 7.02 -2.44 4.66
N TRP A 14 6.53 -1.23 4.86
CA TRP A 14 5.95 -0.45 3.77
C TRP A 14 6.98 -0.17 2.69
N ILE A 15 8.19 0.19 3.09
CA ILE A 15 9.26 0.47 2.13
C ILE A 15 9.60 -0.79 1.34
N ALA A 16 9.71 -1.93 2.02
CA ALA A 16 10.01 -3.19 1.35
C ALA A 16 8.91 -3.55 0.37
N LEU A 17 7.67 -3.36 0.76
CA LEU A 17 6.54 -3.65 -0.11
C LEU A 17 6.57 -2.76 -1.35
N CYS A 18 6.81 -1.48 -1.17
CA CYS A 18 6.85 -0.55 -2.28
C CYS A 18 7.98 -0.90 -3.25
N GLU A 19 9.13 -1.30 -2.73
CA GLU A 19 10.24 -1.70 -3.58
C GLU A 19 9.87 -2.90 -4.45
N GLU A 20 9.21 -3.89 -3.86
CA GLU A 20 8.79 -5.06 -4.61
C GLU A 20 7.77 -4.69 -5.68
N ILE A 21 6.81 -3.84 -5.32
CA ILE A 21 5.79 -3.45 -6.28
C ILE A 21 6.42 -2.71 -7.45
N ARG A 22 7.40 -1.85 -7.17
CA ARG A 22 8.07 -1.09 -8.23
C ARG A 22 8.69 -1.99 -9.27
N THR A 23 9.18 -3.15 -8.87
CA THR A 23 9.83 -4.05 -9.80
C THR A 23 8.84 -4.87 -10.61
N ARG A 24 7.57 -4.87 -10.22
CA ARG A 24 6.57 -5.74 -10.85
C ARG A 24 5.56 -5.01 -11.69
N VAL A 25 5.43 -3.71 -11.53
CA VAL A 25 4.51 -2.92 -12.33
C VAL A 25 5.30 -1.90 -13.14
N SER A 26 4.65 -1.35 -14.17
CA SER A 26 5.34 -0.36 -14.98
C SER A 26 5.61 0.90 -14.18
N GLY A 27 6.67 1.62 -14.53
CA GLY A 27 7.00 2.87 -13.89
C GLY A 27 5.85 3.87 -13.91
N PRO A 28 5.24 4.12 -15.07
CA PRO A 28 4.12 5.07 -15.12
C PRO A 28 2.96 4.65 -14.22
N THR A 29 2.64 3.36 -14.16
CA THR A 29 1.57 2.89 -13.30
C THR A 29 1.91 3.16 -11.84
N TYR A 30 3.12 2.84 -11.43
CA TYR A 30 3.55 3.09 -10.06
C TYR A 30 3.49 4.59 -9.74
N GLU A 31 4.03 5.41 -10.63
CA GLU A 31 4.05 6.85 -10.41
C GLU A 31 2.66 7.44 -10.31
N ALA A 32 1.74 6.93 -11.10
CA ALA A 32 0.39 7.48 -11.13
C ALA A 32 -0.44 7.08 -9.91
N THR A 33 -0.07 6.00 -9.24
CA THR A 33 -0.91 5.46 -8.17
C THR A 33 -0.18 5.31 -6.86
N TRP A 34 0.84 4.47 -6.83
CA TRP A 34 1.41 4.00 -5.57
C TRP A 34 2.44 4.95 -4.99
N LYS A 35 3.02 5.80 -5.81
CA LYS A 35 4.05 6.73 -5.32
C LYS A 35 3.53 7.60 -4.19
N ALA A 36 2.28 8.03 -4.28
CA ALA A 36 1.67 8.87 -3.26
C ALA A 36 0.85 8.10 -2.24
N ALA A 37 0.88 6.78 -2.32
CA ALA A 37 0.12 5.96 -1.38
C ALA A 37 0.75 5.99 0.00
N ARG A 38 -0.09 5.82 1.01
CA ARG A 38 0.37 5.80 2.39
C ARG A 38 -0.30 4.66 3.14
N LEU A 39 0.49 3.97 3.96
CA LEU A 39 -0.05 2.96 4.84
C LEU A 39 -0.66 3.67 6.06
N LEU A 40 -1.97 3.52 6.24
CA LEU A 40 -2.65 4.15 7.35
C LEU A 40 -2.66 3.26 8.58
N VAL A 41 -3.06 2.02 8.40
CA VAL A 41 -3.27 1.10 9.52
C VAL A 41 -2.90 -0.30 9.05
N ARG A 42 -2.27 -1.03 9.94
CA ARG A 42 -2.04 -2.46 9.74
C ARG A 42 -2.57 -3.19 10.96
N SER A 43 -3.46 -4.13 10.73
CA SER A 43 -4.01 -4.95 11.79
C SER A 43 -3.82 -6.40 11.38
N GLY A 44 -2.84 -7.06 11.98
CA GLY A 44 -2.51 -8.43 11.58
C GLY A 44 -2.10 -8.45 10.12
N ASP A 45 -2.84 -9.18 9.32
CA ASP A 45 -2.58 -9.30 7.89
C ASP A 45 -3.42 -8.32 7.06
N HIS A 46 -4.15 -7.44 7.70
CA HIS A 46 -5.02 -6.48 7.02
C HIS A 46 -4.32 -5.13 6.93
N PHE A 47 -4.23 -4.59 5.73
CA PHE A 47 -3.53 -3.34 5.47
C PHE A 47 -4.50 -2.34 4.86
N THR A 48 -4.58 -1.15 5.45
CA THR A 48 -5.38 -0.06 4.91
C THR A 48 -4.44 0.97 4.31
N ILE A 49 -4.60 1.21 3.02
CA ILE A 49 -3.69 2.08 2.28
C ILE A 49 -4.49 3.21 1.66
N ARG A 50 -4.03 4.43 1.87
CA ARG A 50 -4.70 5.62 1.33
C ARG A 50 -4.06 6.04 0.03
N LEU A 51 -4.91 6.34 -0.94
CA LEU A 51 -4.47 6.86 -2.23
C LEU A 51 -5.00 8.27 -2.43
N PRO A 52 -4.35 9.05 -3.30
CA PRO A 52 -4.67 10.48 -3.40
C PRO A 52 -5.98 10.79 -4.10
N SER A 53 -6.51 9.86 -4.91
CA SER A 53 -7.70 10.17 -5.66
C SER A 53 -8.44 8.88 -6.01
N THR A 54 -9.71 9.06 -6.41
CA THR A 54 -10.52 7.94 -6.86
C THR A 54 -9.91 7.29 -8.10
N PHE A 55 -9.35 8.12 -8.97
CA PHE A 55 -8.73 7.61 -10.18
C PHE A 55 -7.55 6.69 -9.85
N ALA A 56 -6.67 7.16 -8.96
CA ALA A 56 -5.54 6.35 -8.54
C ALA A 56 -6.00 5.07 -7.85
N ALA A 57 -7.04 5.16 -7.04
CA ALA A 57 -7.57 3.99 -6.35
C ALA A 57 -8.11 2.95 -7.33
N SER A 58 -8.77 3.42 -8.37
CA SER A 58 -9.33 2.50 -9.38
C SER A 58 -8.20 1.72 -10.06
N ILE A 59 -7.16 2.42 -10.47
CA ILE A 59 -6.02 1.76 -11.11
C ILE A 59 -5.34 0.81 -10.13
N ALA A 60 -5.16 1.24 -8.90
CA ALA A 60 -4.48 0.43 -7.91
C ALA A 60 -5.24 -0.86 -7.64
N ARG A 61 -6.56 -0.79 -7.54
CA ARG A 61 -7.34 -1.98 -7.24
C ARG A 61 -7.18 -3.05 -8.31
N THR A 62 -7.04 -2.65 -9.56
CA THR A 62 -6.94 -3.62 -10.64
C THR A 62 -5.50 -4.03 -10.94
N GLN A 63 -4.55 -3.14 -10.77
CA GLN A 63 -3.18 -3.40 -11.21
C GLN A 63 -2.17 -3.54 -10.08
N ILE A 64 -2.43 -2.91 -8.94
CA ILE A 64 -1.45 -2.91 -7.86
C ILE A 64 -1.82 -3.90 -6.76
N VAL A 65 -3.08 -3.92 -6.34
CA VAL A 65 -3.49 -4.75 -5.21
C VAL A 65 -3.15 -6.22 -5.42
N PRO A 66 -3.41 -6.82 -6.58
CA PRO A 66 -3.02 -8.23 -6.77
C PRO A 66 -1.53 -8.45 -6.59
N VAL A 67 -0.72 -7.54 -7.13
CA VAL A 67 0.73 -7.64 -7.00
C VAL A 67 1.15 -7.45 -5.55
N ALA A 68 0.57 -6.44 -4.90
CA ALA A 68 0.92 -6.15 -3.52
C ALA A 68 0.56 -7.31 -2.60
N THR A 69 -0.58 -7.94 -2.85
CA THR A 69 -0.97 -9.09 -2.04
C THR A 69 0.03 -10.22 -2.18
N GLN A 70 0.48 -10.47 -3.39
CA GLN A 70 1.49 -11.51 -3.59
C GLN A 70 2.79 -11.16 -2.91
N CYS A 71 3.20 -9.91 -2.98
CA CYS A 71 4.41 -9.48 -2.31
C CYS A 71 4.32 -9.66 -0.80
N LEU A 72 3.16 -9.32 -0.24
CA LEU A 72 2.96 -9.48 1.19
C LEU A 72 3.02 -10.94 1.60
N ARG A 73 2.48 -11.84 0.78
CA ARG A 73 2.57 -13.26 1.07
C ARG A 73 4.02 -13.71 1.11
N LYS A 74 4.83 -13.22 0.19
CA LYS A 74 6.25 -13.54 0.19
C LYS A 74 6.95 -13.02 1.44
N LEU A 75 6.47 -11.91 1.96
CA LEU A 75 7.05 -11.32 3.17
C LEU A 75 6.57 -11.97 4.45
N GLY A 76 5.68 -12.96 4.36
CA GLY A 76 5.25 -13.69 5.53
C GLY A 76 3.79 -13.49 5.93
N PHE A 77 3.03 -12.75 5.15
CA PHE A 77 1.63 -12.46 5.45
C PHE A 77 0.74 -13.33 4.57
N ALA A 78 0.56 -14.57 4.98
CA ALA A 78 -0.12 -15.55 4.16
C ALA A 78 -1.57 -15.17 3.84
N ASN A 79 -2.22 -14.47 4.75
CA ASN A 79 -3.61 -14.07 4.58
C ASN A 79 -3.74 -12.58 4.33
N ALA A 80 -2.76 -11.99 3.67
CA ALA A 80 -2.74 -10.54 3.46
C ALA A 80 -3.98 -10.06 2.73
N GLU A 81 -4.54 -8.98 3.24
CA GLU A 81 -5.67 -8.29 2.61
C GLU A 81 -5.35 -6.81 2.57
N ILE A 82 -5.70 -6.19 1.45
CA ILE A 82 -5.44 -4.78 1.26
C ILE A 82 -6.76 -4.06 1.05
N GLU A 83 -6.98 -3.05 1.87
CA GLU A 83 -8.14 -2.18 1.74
C GLU A 83 -7.66 -0.82 1.25
N ILE A 84 -8.34 -0.29 0.22
CA ILE A 84 -7.97 0.99 -0.36
C ILE A 84 -8.89 2.07 0.19
N ASP A 85 -8.28 3.12 0.72
CA ASP A 85 -8.98 4.30 1.20
C ASP A 85 -8.60 5.46 0.30
N VAL A 86 -9.51 6.39 0.11
CA VAL A 86 -9.28 7.52 -0.78
C VAL A 86 -9.44 8.80 0.01
N SER A 87 -8.50 9.71 -0.19
CA SER A 87 -8.58 11.03 0.43
C SER A 87 -9.54 11.88 -0.39
N VAL A 88 -10.67 12.26 0.20
CA VAL A 88 -11.71 12.99 -0.52
C VAL A 88 -12.11 14.30 0.14
N GLU A 89 -11.30 14.77 1.05
CA GLU A 89 -11.64 15.99 1.77
C GLU A 89 -11.67 17.20 0.85
N GLN A 90 -10.97 17.13 -0.25
CA GLN A 90 -10.92 18.24 -1.18
C GLN A 90 -12.26 18.47 -1.88
N SER A 91 -13.16 17.55 -1.71
CA SER A 91 -14.46 17.69 -2.35
C SER A 91 -15.22 18.92 -1.88
N SER A 92 -14.84 19.42 -0.74
CA SER A 92 -15.47 20.61 -0.22
C SER A 92 -15.24 21.80 -1.13
#